data_7e251c34f626cb2203f26f914519d6fc
#
_entry.id   7e251c34f626cb2203f26f914519d6fc
#
_cell.length_a   1.000
_cell.length_b   1.000
_cell.length_c   1.000
_cell.angle_alpha   90.00
_cell.angle_beta   90.00
_cell.angle_gamma   90.00
#
_symmetry.space_group_name_H-M   'P 1'
#
loop_
_entity.id
_entity.type
_entity.pdbx_description
1 polymer ?
#
loop_
_entity_poly.entity_id
_entity_poly.type
_entity_poly.pdbx_seq_one_letter_code
_entity_poly.pdbx_strand_id
1 'polypeptide(L)'
;STLGSCFPTALLGSKNRFSFKNSNIDTDKIVILIKMNGGNDGLNTVIPFQNSSYYEYRPSISIPIEQSIPITDNLALHPALNNWQELFFQQKMGIVQGVGYPNGNLSHFRSSDIWDTGSDENIELETGWLGRLLELEYPNFPDNAPDHPLAIQYNSANLLEFKTNASNAGLYLYDPDTIHSIITGNYIENINSEVPETYGGDELAFIKELDYMSFNYSNIIFDAAQNAPNTIYTYPETPIGKQFEITSRLITGGLSTPFYRLYQNGYDTHGNQLERHYQLLLEFSNALNVFMNEMESIGLLNRILIVTTTEFGRRVFENASGGTDHGTSAPVFVFGSNILGGVFGDNPEIDNLDDNNNLPFQYDFRQIYSSIIINWLGLNPSISNSVFNGVFNTIPFINSSLWSNNEISPKSIKIYPAHPNPFNANTTLRYSLPTNTLVKITVYDMLGNVINQLVNEVQNSGYKLIQWDATDNQGQPVSAGVYLYSIEAGKFRQTKKMILLK
;
A
#
# COMPACT_ATOMS: atom_id res chain seq x y z
N SER A 1 -1.62 56.30 -30.52
CA SER A 1 -2.37 55.42 -29.62
C SER A 1 -1.90 53.99 -29.80
N THR A 2 -0.96 53.60 -28.99
CA THR A 2 -0.36 52.26 -28.94
C THR A 2 -0.96 51.52 -27.73
N LEU A 3 -1.69 50.46 -27.99
CA LEU A 3 -2.14 49.51 -27.00
C LEU A 3 -0.98 48.53 -26.70
N GLY A 4 -0.39 48.69 -25.51
CA GLY A 4 0.57 47.74 -24.98
C GLY A 4 -0.14 46.52 -24.39
N SER A 5 0.17 45.35 -24.92
CA SER A 5 -0.22 44.07 -24.34
C SER A 5 0.68 43.78 -23.15
N CYS A 6 0.15 43.83 -21.94
CA CYS A 6 0.77 43.25 -20.75
C CYS A 6 0.37 41.79 -20.63
N PHE A 7 1.32 40.90 -20.92
CA PHE A 7 1.25 39.52 -20.44
C PHE A 7 1.74 39.47 -18.97
N PRO A 8 1.03 38.88 -18.04
CA PRO A 8 1.59 38.65 -16.71
C PRO A 8 2.61 37.52 -16.79
N THR A 9 3.84 37.80 -16.44
CA THR A 9 4.90 36.84 -16.16
C THR A 9 4.45 35.90 -15.03
N ALA A 10 4.35 34.64 -15.34
CA ALA A 10 4.10 33.57 -14.35
C ALA A 10 5.27 33.58 -13.36
N LEU A 11 5.01 33.92 -12.13
CA LEU A 11 5.87 33.71 -10.98
C LEU A 11 5.88 32.22 -10.63
N LEU A 12 6.92 31.50 -11.04
CA LEU A 12 7.33 30.26 -10.46
C LEU A 12 7.72 30.49 -8.98
N GLY A 13 6.99 29.89 -8.05
CA GLY A 13 7.38 29.83 -6.65
C GLY A 13 6.48 30.56 -5.67
N SER A 14 5.21 30.17 -5.56
CA SER A 14 4.48 30.34 -4.32
C SER A 14 3.99 28.98 -3.85
N LYS A 15 4.45 28.56 -2.67
CA LYS A 15 3.81 27.51 -1.88
C LYS A 15 2.43 28.02 -1.49
N ASN A 16 1.46 27.95 -2.37
CA ASN A 16 0.06 28.15 -1.99
C ASN A 16 -0.37 26.93 -1.17
N ARG A 17 -0.18 27.04 0.14
CA ARG A 17 -0.94 26.23 1.09
C ARG A 17 -2.39 26.70 0.99
N PHE A 18 -3.20 25.98 0.24
CA PHE A 18 -4.65 26.16 0.32
C PHE A 18 -5.08 25.70 1.73
N SER A 19 -5.40 26.65 2.57
CA SER A 19 -5.92 26.41 3.91
C SER A 19 -7.43 26.22 3.79
N PHE A 20 -7.90 24.99 3.95
CA PHE A 20 -9.31 24.72 4.21
C PHE A 20 -9.65 25.35 5.56
N LYS A 21 -10.41 26.40 5.56
CA LYS A 21 -10.67 27.25 6.75
C LYS A 21 -11.38 26.54 7.91
N ASN A 22 -11.87 25.31 7.72
CA ASN A 22 -12.66 24.57 8.72
C ASN A 22 -12.29 23.09 8.89
N SER A 23 -11.24 22.57 8.25
CA SER A 23 -10.81 21.18 8.42
C SER A 23 -9.51 21.09 9.21
N ASN A 24 -9.37 20.07 10.07
CA ASN A 24 -8.14 19.73 10.78
C ASN A 24 -7.27 18.73 9.99
N ILE A 25 -7.77 18.19 8.86
CA ILE A 25 -6.96 17.32 8.01
C ILE A 25 -5.83 18.13 7.38
N ASP A 26 -4.60 17.66 7.58
CA ASP A 26 -3.43 18.20 6.87
C ASP A 26 -3.55 17.90 5.37
N THR A 27 -3.84 18.94 4.59
CA THR A 27 -4.05 18.83 3.14
C THR A 27 -2.81 18.42 2.36
N ASP A 28 -1.64 18.40 3.01
CA ASP A 28 -0.41 17.90 2.41
C ASP A 28 -0.31 16.38 2.43
N LYS A 29 -1.18 15.67 3.17
CA LYS A 29 -1.16 14.21 3.32
C LYS A 29 -2.16 13.52 2.39
N ILE A 30 -1.72 12.42 1.81
CA ILE A 30 -2.50 11.61 0.87
C ILE A 30 -2.55 10.18 1.39
N VAL A 31 -3.72 9.57 1.32
CA VAL A 31 -3.95 8.14 1.60
C VAL A 31 -4.44 7.47 0.32
N ILE A 32 -3.75 6.43 -0.10
CA ILE A 32 -4.15 5.58 -1.22
C ILE A 32 -4.54 4.21 -0.66
N LEU A 33 -5.82 3.90 -0.70
CA LEU A 33 -6.34 2.59 -0.32
C LEU A 33 -6.44 1.71 -1.56
N ILE A 34 -5.92 0.49 -1.49
CA ILE A 34 -5.92 -0.44 -2.62
C ILE A 34 -6.65 -1.71 -2.22
N LYS A 35 -7.80 -1.99 -2.85
CA LYS A 35 -8.57 -3.21 -2.60
C LYS A 35 -8.07 -4.34 -3.48
N MET A 36 -7.52 -5.36 -2.85
CA MET A 36 -7.22 -6.66 -3.45
C MET A 36 -8.50 -7.50 -3.44
N ASN A 37 -9.38 -7.22 -4.41
CA ASN A 37 -10.76 -7.66 -4.42
C ASN A 37 -10.90 -9.16 -4.78
N GLY A 38 -11.50 -9.94 -3.89
CA GLY A 38 -11.70 -11.37 -4.03
C GLY A 38 -11.10 -12.20 -2.88
N GLY A 39 -10.48 -11.58 -1.88
CA GLY A 39 -9.84 -12.28 -0.76
C GLY A 39 -8.44 -12.77 -1.09
N ASN A 40 -7.44 -11.95 -0.84
CA ASN A 40 -6.05 -12.30 -1.09
C ASN A 40 -5.59 -13.49 -0.27
N ASP A 41 -4.90 -14.46 -0.90
CA ASP A 41 -4.23 -15.56 -0.19
C ASP A 41 -2.98 -15.08 0.54
N GLY A 42 -3.13 -14.80 1.82
CA GLY A 42 -2.07 -14.29 2.67
C GLY A 42 -0.88 -15.24 2.80
N LEU A 43 -1.12 -16.55 2.87
CA LEU A 43 -0.05 -17.55 3.05
C LEU A 43 0.80 -17.75 1.79
N ASN A 44 0.24 -17.52 0.59
CA ASN A 44 1.02 -17.50 -0.64
C ASN A 44 1.56 -16.11 -0.98
N THR A 45 1.11 -15.05 -0.32
CA THR A 45 1.69 -13.69 -0.47
C THR A 45 2.88 -13.48 0.47
N VAL A 46 2.71 -13.85 1.76
CA VAL A 46 3.74 -13.82 2.81
C VAL A 46 3.91 -15.23 3.35
N ILE A 47 4.90 -15.92 2.83
CA ILE A 47 5.09 -17.37 2.95
C ILE A 47 5.81 -17.70 4.25
N PRO A 48 5.23 -18.51 5.15
CA PRO A 48 5.90 -19.01 6.34
C PRO A 48 6.82 -20.20 6.00
N PHE A 49 7.86 -19.97 5.20
CA PHE A 49 8.65 -21.00 4.51
C PHE A 49 9.42 -21.96 5.43
N GLN A 50 9.53 -21.63 6.72
CA GLN A 50 10.12 -22.55 7.71
C GLN A 50 9.08 -23.48 8.34
N ASN A 51 7.78 -23.26 8.11
CA ASN A 51 6.73 -24.10 8.67
C ASN A 51 6.41 -25.26 7.72
N SER A 52 6.65 -26.50 8.17
CA SER A 52 6.42 -27.72 7.35
C SER A 52 4.94 -27.93 7.03
N SER A 53 4.04 -27.52 7.92
CA SER A 53 2.59 -27.64 7.72
C SER A 53 2.09 -26.78 6.55
N TYR A 54 2.78 -25.70 6.21
CA TYR A 54 2.47 -24.91 5.01
C TYR A 54 2.55 -25.76 3.73
N TYR A 55 3.56 -26.62 3.63
CA TYR A 55 3.75 -27.53 2.49
C TYR A 55 2.83 -28.76 2.58
N GLU A 56 2.57 -29.25 3.78
CA GLU A 56 1.68 -30.39 4.01
C GLU A 56 0.22 -30.05 3.65
N TYR A 57 -0.25 -28.87 4.04
CA TYR A 57 -1.64 -28.43 3.80
C TYR A 57 -1.88 -27.88 2.40
N ARG A 58 -0.80 -27.60 1.64
CA ARG A 58 -0.82 -27.02 0.29
C ARG A 58 0.09 -27.76 -0.69
N PRO A 59 -0.06 -29.12 -0.81
CA PRO A 59 0.87 -29.92 -1.59
C PRO A 59 0.96 -29.54 -3.07
N SER A 60 -0.07 -28.91 -3.64
CA SER A 60 -0.08 -28.50 -5.06
C SER A 60 0.05 -26.99 -5.28
N ILE A 61 -0.21 -26.16 -4.27
CA ILE A 61 -0.19 -24.69 -4.42
C ILE A 61 0.83 -23.98 -3.53
N SER A 62 1.59 -24.70 -2.68
CA SER A 62 2.67 -24.09 -1.92
C SER A 62 3.80 -23.60 -2.86
N ILE A 63 4.40 -22.48 -2.47
CA ILE A 63 5.55 -21.91 -3.19
C ILE A 63 6.84 -22.53 -2.64
N PRO A 64 7.66 -23.19 -3.46
CA PRO A 64 8.95 -23.76 -3.03
C PRO A 64 9.88 -22.69 -2.42
N ILE A 65 10.62 -23.06 -1.39
CA ILE A 65 11.53 -22.15 -0.70
C ILE A 65 12.55 -21.53 -1.66
N GLU A 66 13.01 -22.28 -2.65
CA GLU A 66 14.00 -21.85 -3.64
C GLU A 66 13.48 -20.75 -4.56
N GLN A 67 12.17 -20.65 -4.73
CA GLN A 67 11.49 -19.62 -5.52
C GLN A 67 11.06 -18.43 -4.68
N SER A 68 10.86 -18.63 -3.37
CA SER A 68 10.38 -17.58 -2.46
C SER A 68 11.45 -16.52 -2.21
N ILE A 69 11.02 -15.30 -1.82
CA ILE A 69 11.90 -14.15 -1.59
C ILE A 69 11.99 -13.88 -0.07
N PRO A 70 13.01 -14.41 0.65
CA PRO A 70 13.08 -14.24 2.09
C PRO A 70 13.20 -12.77 2.53
N ILE A 71 12.41 -12.40 3.54
CA ILE A 71 12.41 -11.06 4.18
C ILE A 71 12.78 -11.12 5.66
N THR A 72 12.52 -12.26 6.30
CA THR A 72 12.96 -12.55 7.68
C THR A 72 13.56 -13.97 7.73
N ASP A 73 13.89 -14.46 8.92
CA ASP A 73 14.41 -15.84 9.08
C ASP A 73 13.34 -16.91 8.74
N ASN A 74 12.07 -16.58 8.80
CA ASN A 74 10.95 -17.52 8.67
C ASN A 74 9.81 -17.05 7.76
N LEU A 75 9.89 -15.83 7.22
CA LEU A 75 8.94 -15.31 6.25
C LEU A 75 9.61 -14.93 4.94
N ALA A 76 8.95 -15.24 3.84
CA ALA A 76 9.35 -14.85 2.51
C ALA A 76 8.17 -14.23 1.75
N LEU A 77 8.43 -13.39 0.77
CA LEU A 77 7.44 -12.91 -0.18
C LEU A 77 7.26 -13.90 -1.32
N HIS A 78 6.10 -13.86 -1.94
CA HIS A 78 5.83 -14.54 -3.20
C HIS A 78 6.84 -14.10 -4.29
N PRO A 79 7.28 -14.98 -5.21
CA PRO A 79 8.29 -14.65 -6.23
C PRO A 79 7.93 -13.49 -7.16
N ALA A 80 6.64 -13.23 -7.38
CA ALA A 80 6.15 -12.08 -8.14
C ALA A 80 6.40 -10.72 -7.45
N LEU A 81 6.75 -10.70 -6.17
CA LEU A 81 6.94 -9.50 -5.35
C LEU A 81 8.42 -9.11 -5.17
N ASN A 82 9.26 -9.41 -6.15
CA ASN A 82 10.69 -9.13 -6.08
C ASN A 82 11.00 -7.64 -5.80
N ASN A 83 10.24 -6.72 -6.37
CA ASN A 83 10.40 -5.29 -6.14
C ASN A 83 10.08 -4.88 -4.68
N TRP A 84 9.23 -5.62 -3.98
CA TRP A 84 8.83 -5.30 -2.60
C TRP A 84 9.90 -5.64 -1.58
N GLN A 85 10.79 -6.56 -1.90
CA GLN A 85 11.88 -6.92 -1.00
C GLN A 85 12.78 -5.72 -0.70
N GLU A 86 13.08 -4.93 -1.71
CA GLU A 86 13.87 -3.70 -1.54
C GLU A 86 13.10 -2.67 -0.70
N LEU A 87 11.81 -2.47 -0.97
CA LEU A 87 10.96 -1.58 -0.17
C LEU A 87 10.90 -2.00 1.31
N PHE A 88 10.83 -3.31 1.57
CA PHE A 88 10.85 -3.85 2.94
C PHE A 88 12.16 -3.52 3.67
N PHE A 89 13.30 -3.74 3.01
CA PHE A 89 14.60 -3.47 3.63
C PHE A 89 14.95 -1.99 3.72
N GLN A 90 14.38 -1.16 2.85
CA GLN A 90 14.47 0.31 2.95
C GLN A 90 13.50 0.89 3.99
N GLN A 91 12.73 0.06 4.69
CA GLN A 91 11.69 0.46 5.65
C GLN A 91 10.56 1.30 5.00
N LYS A 92 10.35 1.12 3.71
CA LYS A 92 9.25 1.74 2.95
C LYS A 92 8.06 0.81 2.76
N MET A 93 8.11 -0.38 3.36
CA MET A 93 7.04 -1.38 3.39
C MET A 93 6.90 -1.98 4.78
N GLY A 94 5.68 -2.00 5.29
CA GLY A 94 5.28 -2.73 6.48
C GLY A 94 4.26 -3.81 6.16
N ILE A 95 4.27 -4.90 6.90
CA ILE A 95 3.35 -6.02 6.80
C ILE A 95 2.64 -6.17 8.14
N VAL A 96 1.34 -5.94 8.19
CA VAL A 96 0.52 -6.22 9.37
C VAL A 96 -0.10 -7.59 9.19
N GLN A 97 0.34 -8.56 9.98
CA GLN A 97 -0.11 -9.95 9.91
C GLN A 97 -1.47 -10.15 10.55
N GLY A 98 -2.24 -11.09 10.01
CA GLY A 98 -3.47 -11.57 10.65
C GLY A 98 -4.54 -10.47 10.84
N VAL A 99 -4.78 -9.64 9.84
CA VAL A 99 -5.82 -8.60 9.90
C VAL A 99 -7.16 -9.20 9.52
N GLY A 100 -8.16 -9.00 10.37
CA GLY A 100 -9.52 -9.49 10.20
C GLY A 100 -10.47 -8.80 11.16
N TYR A 101 -11.53 -9.47 11.59
CA TYR A 101 -12.48 -8.98 12.58
C TYR A 101 -13.22 -10.15 13.24
N PRO A 102 -13.86 -9.95 14.43
CA PRO A 102 -14.60 -11.01 15.11
C PRO A 102 -15.72 -11.59 14.24
N ASN A 103 -15.89 -12.91 14.27
CA ASN A 103 -16.93 -13.63 13.54
C ASN A 103 -16.93 -13.34 12.03
N GLY A 104 -15.74 -13.37 11.42
CA GLY A 104 -15.52 -12.97 10.02
C GLY A 104 -16.54 -13.55 9.05
N ASN A 105 -17.22 -12.68 8.31
CA ASN A 105 -18.18 -13.08 7.27
C ASN A 105 -17.43 -13.50 6.01
N LEU A 106 -17.82 -14.59 5.38
CA LEU A 106 -17.16 -15.16 4.20
C LEU A 106 -17.92 -14.83 2.88
N SER A 107 -18.91 -13.94 2.91
CA SER A 107 -19.56 -13.39 1.73
C SER A 107 -18.80 -12.17 1.22
N HIS A 108 -18.40 -12.14 -0.05
CA HIS A 108 -17.74 -10.99 -0.66
C HIS A 108 -18.51 -9.69 -0.47
N PHE A 109 -19.81 -9.71 -0.67
CA PHE A 109 -20.66 -8.52 -0.53
C PHE A 109 -20.64 -8.02 0.91
N ARG A 110 -21.02 -8.88 1.86
CA ARG A 110 -21.13 -8.48 3.26
C ARG A 110 -19.77 -8.08 3.86
N SER A 111 -18.71 -8.83 3.59
CA SER A 111 -17.37 -8.46 4.06
C SER A 111 -16.87 -7.18 3.45
N SER A 112 -17.15 -6.92 2.17
CA SER A 112 -16.85 -5.63 1.55
C SER A 112 -17.56 -4.49 2.25
N ASP A 113 -18.87 -4.63 2.53
CA ASP A 113 -19.64 -3.61 3.25
C ASP A 113 -19.08 -3.37 4.66
N ILE A 114 -18.68 -4.43 5.38
CA ILE A 114 -18.06 -4.31 6.71
C ILE A 114 -16.78 -3.49 6.65
N TRP A 115 -15.88 -3.78 5.71
CA TRP A 115 -14.65 -3.03 5.53
C TRP A 115 -14.90 -1.57 5.06
N ASP A 116 -15.81 -1.38 4.12
CA ASP A 116 -16.12 -0.05 3.58
C ASP A 116 -16.85 0.82 4.62
N THR A 117 -17.66 0.22 5.49
CA THR A 117 -18.35 0.94 6.57
C THR A 117 -17.58 0.99 7.89
N GLY A 118 -16.65 0.09 8.15
CA GLY A 118 -16.02 -0.05 9.47
C GLY A 118 -16.97 -0.57 10.55
N SER A 119 -18.05 -1.30 10.17
CA SER A 119 -19.05 -1.83 11.09
C SER A 119 -18.61 -3.14 11.76
N ASP A 120 -19.33 -3.57 12.78
CA ASP A 120 -19.30 -4.94 13.26
C ASP A 120 -20.03 -5.87 12.28
N GLU A 121 -19.79 -7.18 12.36
CA GLU A 121 -20.30 -8.18 11.41
C GLU A 121 -21.84 -8.26 11.36
N ASN A 122 -22.51 -7.92 12.46
CA ASN A 122 -23.97 -7.97 12.62
C ASN A 122 -24.64 -6.59 12.50
N ILE A 123 -23.88 -5.53 12.21
CA ILE A 123 -24.36 -4.15 12.07
C ILE A 123 -24.28 -3.73 10.60
N GLU A 124 -25.42 -3.42 10.01
CA GLU A 124 -25.47 -2.81 8.69
C GLU A 124 -25.50 -1.29 8.81
N LEU A 125 -24.55 -0.61 8.18
CA LEU A 125 -24.48 0.83 8.12
C LEU A 125 -24.64 1.29 6.67
N GLU A 126 -25.36 2.38 6.49
CA GLU A 126 -25.56 3.01 5.19
C GLU A 126 -24.47 4.03 4.85
N THR A 127 -23.59 4.35 5.81
CA THR A 127 -22.49 5.32 5.66
C THR A 127 -21.14 4.65 5.76
N GLY A 128 -20.19 5.11 4.94
CA GLY A 128 -18.81 4.63 4.96
C GLY A 128 -17.97 5.22 6.08
N TRP A 129 -16.86 4.56 6.44
CA TRP A 129 -15.98 5.07 7.47
C TRP A 129 -15.30 6.38 7.05
N LEU A 130 -14.87 6.50 5.78
CA LEU A 130 -14.34 7.75 5.23
C LEU A 130 -15.46 8.80 5.05
N GLY A 131 -16.65 8.38 4.67
CA GLY A 131 -17.80 9.29 4.62
C GLY A 131 -18.06 9.96 5.98
N ARG A 132 -18.12 9.19 7.07
CA ARG A 132 -18.29 9.73 8.42
C ARG A 132 -17.10 10.57 8.88
N LEU A 133 -15.86 10.19 8.54
CA LEU A 133 -14.69 11.01 8.82
C LEU A 133 -14.78 12.36 8.12
N LEU A 134 -15.09 12.36 6.83
CA LEU A 134 -15.21 13.57 6.03
C LEU A 134 -16.37 14.46 6.46
N GLU A 135 -17.50 13.89 6.87
CA GLU A 135 -18.62 14.64 7.45
C GLU A 135 -18.24 15.35 8.75
N LEU A 136 -17.43 14.74 9.62
CA LEU A 136 -16.92 15.38 10.82
C LEU A 136 -15.95 16.54 10.52
N GLU A 137 -15.11 16.37 9.49
CA GLU A 137 -14.09 17.36 9.13
C GLU A 137 -14.63 18.47 8.19
N TYR A 138 -15.69 18.18 7.44
CA TYR A 138 -16.36 19.10 6.51
C TYR A 138 -17.88 19.14 6.76
N PRO A 139 -18.33 19.66 7.92
CA PRO A 139 -19.72 19.53 8.36
C PRO A 139 -20.73 20.27 7.47
N ASN A 140 -20.29 21.16 6.60
CA ASN A 140 -21.14 21.87 5.65
C ASN A 140 -21.05 21.30 4.23
N PHE A 141 -20.47 20.12 4.06
CA PHE A 141 -20.48 19.41 2.79
C PHE A 141 -21.85 18.74 2.58
N PRO A 142 -22.49 18.81 1.38
CA PRO A 142 -21.96 19.35 0.11
C PRO A 142 -22.19 20.86 -0.12
N ASP A 143 -22.98 21.55 0.71
CA ASP A 143 -23.34 22.97 0.50
C ASP A 143 -22.13 23.89 0.38
N ASN A 144 -21.05 23.58 1.08
CA ASN A 144 -19.77 24.27 1.01
C ASN A 144 -18.67 23.28 0.62
N ALA A 145 -18.75 22.81 -0.62
CA ALA A 145 -17.77 21.88 -1.15
C ALA A 145 -16.37 22.54 -1.29
N PRO A 146 -15.27 21.83 -0.95
CA PRO A 146 -13.93 22.36 -1.14
C PRO A 146 -13.57 22.48 -2.62
N ASP A 147 -12.53 23.28 -2.93
CA ASP A 147 -12.08 23.53 -4.31
C ASP A 147 -11.63 22.27 -5.04
N HIS A 148 -11.16 21.26 -4.32
CA HIS A 148 -10.73 19.97 -4.86
C HIS A 148 -11.57 18.82 -4.31
N PRO A 149 -11.80 17.73 -5.07
CA PRO A 149 -12.57 16.59 -4.58
C PRO A 149 -11.92 15.97 -3.34
N LEU A 150 -12.76 15.60 -2.36
CA LEU A 150 -12.29 15.01 -1.10
C LEU A 150 -11.77 13.59 -1.28
N ALA A 151 -12.34 12.84 -2.21
CA ALA A 151 -11.92 11.48 -2.51
C ALA A 151 -12.15 11.14 -3.98
N ILE A 152 -11.26 10.33 -4.53
CA ILE A 152 -11.38 9.78 -5.90
C ILE A 152 -11.29 8.26 -5.83
N GLN A 153 -12.21 7.58 -6.52
CA GLN A 153 -12.27 6.14 -6.64
C GLN A 153 -12.25 5.71 -8.09
N TYR A 154 -11.51 4.63 -8.38
CA TYR A 154 -11.41 4.04 -9.72
C TYR A 154 -12.11 2.68 -9.76
N ASN A 155 -12.47 2.25 -10.97
CA ASN A 155 -12.84 0.88 -11.33
C ASN A 155 -14.00 0.25 -10.53
N SER A 156 -14.74 1.01 -9.77
CA SER A 156 -15.95 0.62 -9.07
C SER A 156 -16.84 1.84 -8.85
N ALA A 157 -18.12 1.74 -9.20
CA ALA A 157 -19.10 2.79 -8.96
C ALA A 157 -19.75 2.70 -7.55
N ASN A 158 -19.41 1.66 -6.76
CA ASN A 158 -19.88 1.58 -5.38
C ASN A 158 -19.03 2.50 -4.49
N LEU A 159 -19.59 3.62 -4.10
CA LEU A 159 -18.96 4.66 -3.28
C LEU A 159 -19.34 4.55 -1.79
N LEU A 160 -19.76 3.37 -1.30
CA LEU A 160 -20.20 3.19 0.09
C LEU A 160 -19.15 3.68 1.10
N GLU A 161 -17.87 3.44 0.86
CA GLU A 161 -16.79 3.88 1.76
C GLU A 161 -16.77 5.39 2.00
N PHE A 162 -17.22 6.19 1.00
CA PHE A 162 -17.26 7.66 1.04
C PHE A 162 -18.66 8.23 1.30
N LYS A 163 -19.68 7.37 1.47
CA LYS A 163 -21.05 7.81 1.69
C LYS A 163 -21.20 8.44 3.07
N THR A 164 -21.67 9.68 3.13
CA THR A 164 -22.06 10.42 4.33
C THR A 164 -23.54 10.21 4.65
N ASN A 165 -24.06 10.81 5.70
CA ASN A 165 -25.50 10.81 5.98
C ASN A 165 -26.30 11.65 4.96
N ALA A 166 -25.71 12.72 4.45
CA ALA A 166 -26.40 13.67 3.57
C ALA A 166 -26.07 13.44 2.08
N SER A 167 -24.90 12.86 1.75
CA SER A 167 -24.35 12.90 0.40
C SER A 167 -23.29 11.83 0.19
N ASN A 168 -22.50 11.96 -0.88
CA ASN A 168 -21.32 11.14 -1.12
C ASN A 168 -20.10 12.05 -1.32
N ALA A 169 -19.07 11.86 -0.49
CA ALA A 169 -17.83 12.64 -0.57
C ALA A 169 -16.81 12.10 -1.60
N GLY A 170 -17.07 10.93 -2.17
CA GLY A 170 -16.22 10.30 -3.18
C GLY A 170 -16.69 10.59 -4.60
N LEU A 171 -15.75 10.71 -5.50
CA LEU A 171 -15.98 10.84 -6.93
C LEU A 171 -15.48 9.60 -7.65
N TYR A 172 -16.33 8.99 -8.50
CA TYR A 172 -15.91 7.94 -9.40
C TYR A 172 -15.20 8.53 -10.62
N LEU A 173 -13.98 8.12 -10.85
CA LEU A 173 -13.18 8.56 -11.98
C LEU A 173 -12.79 7.37 -12.86
N TYR A 174 -13.22 7.40 -14.12
CA TYR A 174 -12.76 6.44 -15.12
C TYR A 174 -11.46 6.90 -15.76
N ASP A 175 -11.47 8.08 -16.34
CA ASP A 175 -10.34 8.71 -17.01
C ASP A 175 -10.59 10.24 -17.07
N PRO A 176 -9.60 11.10 -16.73
CA PRO A 176 -9.80 12.55 -16.70
C PRO A 176 -10.23 13.15 -18.03
N ASP A 177 -9.61 12.71 -19.13
CA ASP A 177 -9.87 13.24 -20.47
C ASP A 177 -11.28 12.81 -20.95
N THR A 178 -11.66 11.55 -20.69
CA THR A 178 -12.99 11.01 -21.02
C THR A 178 -14.09 11.73 -20.26
N ILE A 179 -13.95 11.90 -18.93
CA ILE A 179 -14.96 12.59 -18.12
C ILE A 179 -15.11 14.03 -18.57
N HIS A 180 -14.01 14.75 -18.80
CA HIS A 180 -14.07 16.11 -19.29
C HIS A 180 -14.80 16.22 -20.63
N SER A 181 -14.52 15.31 -21.59
CA SER A 181 -15.17 15.31 -22.90
C SER A 181 -16.67 15.02 -22.82
N ILE A 182 -17.10 14.10 -21.94
CA ILE A 182 -18.50 13.76 -21.73
C ILE A 182 -19.26 14.96 -21.16
N ILE A 183 -18.70 15.58 -20.13
CA ILE A 183 -19.34 16.68 -19.42
C ILE A 183 -19.42 17.93 -20.31
N THR A 184 -18.35 18.30 -20.98
CA THR A 184 -18.32 19.49 -21.86
C THR A 184 -19.11 19.31 -23.15
N GLY A 185 -19.24 18.05 -23.65
CA GLY A 185 -19.96 17.73 -24.90
C GLY A 185 -21.47 17.51 -24.75
N ASN A 186 -21.95 17.06 -23.59
CA ASN A 186 -23.31 16.58 -23.39
C ASN A 186 -24.06 17.25 -22.22
N TYR A 187 -23.46 18.24 -21.56
CA TYR A 187 -24.08 18.85 -20.38
C TYR A 187 -25.28 19.72 -20.79
N ILE A 188 -26.50 19.30 -20.41
CA ILE A 188 -27.72 20.08 -20.51
C ILE A 188 -27.99 20.69 -19.14
N GLU A 189 -28.03 22.03 -19.06
CA GLU A 189 -28.37 22.81 -17.86
C GLU A 189 -29.80 22.48 -17.35
N ASN A 190 -29.99 21.37 -16.67
CA ASN A 190 -31.24 21.02 -16.00
C ASN A 190 -31.10 20.83 -14.48
N ILE A 191 -30.07 21.46 -13.90
CA ILE A 191 -29.80 21.38 -12.46
C ILE A 191 -30.92 22.03 -11.62
N ASN A 192 -31.61 23.04 -12.14
CA ASN A 192 -32.62 23.85 -11.42
C ASN A 192 -34.04 23.29 -11.51
N SER A 193 -34.28 22.07 -11.99
CA SER A 193 -35.65 21.53 -11.96
C SER A 193 -36.01 21.10 -10.54
N GLU A 194 -37.15 21.55 -10.04
CA GLU A 194 -37.69 21.10 -8.74
C GLU A 194 -37.77 19.57 -8.68
N VAL A 195 -37.30 19.03 -7.56
CA VAL A 195 -37.33 17.59 -7.28
C VAL A 195 -38.61 17.29 -6.53
N PRO A 196 -39.43 16.30 -6.92
CA PRO A 196 -40.65 15.97 -6.18
C PRO A 196 -40.36 15.52 -4.75
N GLU A 197 -41.17 15.94 -3.78
CA GLU A 197 -41.10 15.45 -2.39
C GLU A 197 -41.65 14.01 -2.29
N THR A 198 -40.89 13.05 -2.83
CA THR A 198 -41.21 11.62 -2.82
C THR A 198 -39.92 10.82 -2.72
N TYR A 199 -40.00 9.55 -2.31
CA TYR A 199 -38.82 8.65 -2.29
C TYR A 199 -38.07 8.61 -3.62
N GLY A 200 -38.77 8.58 -4.75
CA GLY A 200 -38.14 8.71 -6.08
C GLY A 200 -37.56 10.11 -6.34
N GLY A 201 -38.08 11.14 -5.66
CA GLY A 201 -37.52 12.47 -5.70
C GLY A 201 -36.21 12.59 -4.92
N ASP A 202 -36.10 11.91 -3.80
CA ASP A 202 -34.86 11.87 -3.01
C ASP A 202 -33.73 11.19 -3.81
N GLU A 203 -34.04 10.11 -4.52
CA GLU A 203 -33.12 9.43 -5.44
C GLU A 203 -32.69 10.35 -6.60
N LEU A 204 -33.64 11.11 -7.16
CA LEU A 204 -33.36 12.06 -8.23
C LEU A 204 -32.52 13.24 -7.73
N ALA A 205 -32.75 13.73 -6.51
CA ALA A 205 -31.93 14.76 -5.88
C ALA A 205 -30.48 14.28 -5.74
N PHE A 206 -30.30 13.07 -5.24
CA PHE A 206 -28.99 12.44 -5.09
C PHE A 206 -28.25 12.31 -6.44
N ILE A 207 -28.92 11.84 -7.49
CA ILE A 207 -28.32 11.74 -8.83
C ILE A 207 -27.92 13.12 -9.35
N LYS A 208 -28.75 14.15 -9.18
CA LYS A 208 -28.43 15.51 -9.60
C LYS A 208 -27.24 16.10 -8.83
N GLU A 209 -27.12 15.80 -7.56
CA GLU A 209 -25.98 16.21 -6.74
C GLU A 209 -24.68 15.56 -7.22
N LEU A 210 -24.68 14.28 -7.50
CA LEU A 210 -23.53 13.57 -8.08
C LEU A 210 -23.13 14.15 -9.44
N ASP A 211 -24.10 14.47 -10.29
CA ASP A 211 -23.85 15.10 -11.58
C ASP A 211 -23.25 16.50 -11.42
N TYR A 212 -23.77 17.29 -10.48
CA TYR A 212 -23.24 18.64 -10.18
C TYR A 212 -21.83 18.61 -9.63
N MET A 213 -21.54 17.71 -8.69
CA MET A 213 -20.20 17.51 -8.13
C MET A 213 -19.22 17.04 -9.21
N SER A 214 -19.63 16.10 -10.04
CA SER A 214 -18.84 15.58 -11.16
C SER A 214 -18.53 16.69 -12.17
N PHE A 215 -19.50 17.55 -12.46
CA PHE A 215 -19.33 18.70 -13.35
C PHE A 215 -18.35 19.73 -12.78
N ASN A 216 -18.53 20.14 -11.52
CA ASN A 216 -17.68 21.15 -10.88
C ASN A 216 -16.23 20.69 -10.76
N TYR A 217 -16.00 19.41 -10.43
CA TYR A 217 -14.66 18.89 -10.27
C TYR A 217 -14.00 18.45 -11.59
N SER A 218 -14.78 18.26 -12.68
CA SER A 218 -14.23 17.75 -13.95
C SER A 218 -13.14 18.65 -14.53
N ASN A 219 -13.35 19.97 -14.50
CA ASN A 219 -12.35 20.93 -14.99
C ASN A 219 -11.09 20.90 -14.12
N ILE A 220 -11.25 20.87 -12.80
CA ILE A 220 -10.13 20.86 -11.85
C ILE A 220 -9.30 19.57 -11.98
N ILE A 221 -9.97 18.43 -12.14
CA ILE A 221 -9.33 17.12 -12.39
C ILE A 221 -8.62 17.12 -13.75
N PHE A 222 -9.28 17.60 -14.78
CA PHE A 222 -8.70 17.70 -16.12
C PHE A 222 -7.48 18.62 -16.13
N ASP A 223 -7.60 19.83 -15.57
CA ASP A 223 -6.50 20.78 -15.48
C ASP A 223 -5.30 20.19 -14.70
N ALA A 224 -5.55 19.52 -13.58
CA ALA A 224 -4.51 18.81 -12.84
C ALA A 224 -3.84 17.75 -13.71
N ALA A 225 -4.62 16.92 -14.42
CA ALA A 225 -4.05 15.91 -15.31
C ALA A 225 -3.23 16.51 -16.46
N GLN A 226 -3.64 17.67 -17.02
CA GLN A 226 -2.90 18.36 -18.08
C GLN A 226 -1.67 19.11 -17.56
N ASN A 227 -1.70 19.61 -16.31
CA ASN A 227 -0.60 20.31 -15.68
C ASN A 227 0.48 19.35 -15.13
N ALA A 228 0.23 18.05 -15.15
CA ALA A 228 1.21 17.06 -14.73
C ALA A 228 2.51 17.21 -15.56
N PRO A 229 3.69 17.24 -14.92
CA PRO A 229 4.95 17.31 -15.65
C PRO A 229 5.16 16.04 -16.48
N ASN A 230 5.88 16.16 -17.58
CA ASN A 230 6.29 14.97 -18.33
C ASN A 230 7.13 14.06 -17.43
N THR A 231 6.77 12.79 -17.39
CA THR A 231 7.49 11.78 -16.62
C THR A 231 8.31 10.87 -17.52
N ILE A 232 9.42 10.36 -16.98
CA ILE A 232 10.24 9.31 -17.62
C ILE A 232 9.74 7.91 -17.20
N TYR A 233 8.81 7.83 -16.26
CA TYR A 233 8.28 6.60 -15.73
C TYR A 233 7.17 6.07 -16.63
N THR A 234 7.25 4.79 -16.98
CA THR A 234 6.25 4.11 -17.80
C THR A 234 5.50 3.10 -16.93
N TYR A 235 4.22 3.32 -16.76
CA TYR A 235 3.36 2.42 -16.01
C TYR A 235 2.99 1.19 -16.84
N PRO A 236 2.79 0.01 -16.21
CA PRO A 236 2.29 -1.16 -16.91
C PRO A 236 0.91 -0.92 -17.53
N GLU A 237 0.68 -1.47 -18.74
CA GLU A 237 -0.61 -1.43 -19.43
C GLU A 237 -1.62 -2.43 -18.82
N THR A 238 -1.78 -2.37 -17.49
CA THR A 238 -2.72 -3.18 -16.71
C THR A 238 -3.74 -2.28 -16.03
N PRO A 239 -4.92 -2.80 -15.63
CA PRO A 239 -5.92 -1.99 -14.95
C PRO A 239 -5.39 -1.27 -13.70
N ILE A 240 -4.57 -1.93 -12.88
CA ILE A 240 -3.97 -1.32 -11.69
C ILE A 240 -2.85 -0.32 -12.07
N GLY A 241 -2.08 -0.62 -13.12
CA GLY A 241 -1.05 0.28 -13.64
C GLY A 241 -1.65 1.59 -14.11
N LYS A 242 -2.78 1.53 -14.85
CA LYS A 242 -3.51 2.73 -15.31
C LYS A 242 -4.05 3.57 -14.16
N GLN A 243 -4.57 2.95 -13.10
CA GLN A 243 -5.04 3.67 -11.92
C GLN A 243 -3.90 4.41 -11.21
N PHE A 244 -2.74 3.77 -11.07
CA PHE A 244 -1.55 4.43 -10.52
C PHE A 244 -1.05 5.58 -11.41
N GLU A 245 -1.04 5.39 -12.72
CA GLU A 245 -0.66 6.43 -13.70
C GLU A 245 -1.56 7.68 -13.57
N ILE A 246 -2.88 7.49 -13.55
CA ILE A 246 -3.83 8.60 -13.39
C ILE A 246 -3.64 9.26 -12.02
N THR A 247 -3.49 8.48 -10.94
CA THR A 247 -3.25 9.01 -9.59
C THR A 247 -1.97 9.85 -9.55
N SER A 248 -0.88 9.37 -10.17
CA SER A 248 0.37 10.10 -10.28
C SER A 248 0.17 11.43 -11.01
N ARG A 249 -0.48 11.42 -12.19
CA ARG A 249 -0.79 12.64 -12.96
C ARG A 249 -1.57 13.66 -12.13
N LEU A 250 -2.57 13.22 -11.39
CA LEU A 250 -3.38 14.13 -10.56
C LEU A 250 -2.58 14.73 -9.41
N ILE A 251 -1.81 13.92 -8.69
CA ILE A 251 -0.98 14.38 -7.57
C ILE A 251 0.11 15.34 -8.06
N THR A 252 0.82 14.99 -9.12
CA THR A 252 1.92 15.80 -9.68
C THR A 252 1.44 17.07 -10.38
N GLY A 253 0.23 17.05 -10.91
CA GLY A 253 -0.45 18.19 -11.49
C GLY A 253 -1.10 19.13 -10.46
N GLY A 254 -0.97 18.84 -9.16
CA GLY A 254 -1.34 19.75 -8.09
C GLY A 254 -2.74 19.52 -7.50
N LEU A 255 -3.38 18.40 -7.79
CA LEU A 255 -4.66 18.07 -7.14
C LEU A 255 -4.43 17.82 -5.64
N SER A 256 -5.22 18.47 -4.79
CA SER A 256 -5.12 18.39 -3.31
C SER A 256 -6.11 17.39 -2.72
N THR A 257 -6.47 16.34 -3.45
CA THR A 257 -7.35 15.27 -2.99
C THR A 257 -6.64 14.42 -1.94
N PRO A 258 -7.19 14.28 -0.71
CA PRO A 258 -6.52 13.52 0.36
C PRO A 258 -6.71 12.00 0.26
N PHE A 259 -7.75 11.51 -0.42
CA PHE A 259 -8.06 10.08 -0.47
C PHE A 259 -8.20 9.58 -1.90
N TYR A 260 -7.52 8.46 -2.18
CA TYR A 260 -7.65 7.71 -3.44
C TYR A 260 -7.98 6.25 -3.13
N ARG A 261 -8.93 5.67 -3.89
CA ARG A 261 -9.32 4.26 -3.78
C ARG A 261 -9.06 3.55 -5.10
N LEU A 262 -8.12 2.62 -5.10
CA LEU A 262 -7.73 1.79 -6.24
C LEU A 262 -8.25 0.36 -6.04
N TYR A 263 -8.47 -0.35 -7.14
CA TYR A 263 -8.98 -1.72 -7.12
C TYR A 263 -8.15 -2.63 -8.02
N GLN A 264 -7.80 -3.79 -7.51
CA GLN A 264 -7.35 -4.90 -8.33
C GLN A 264 -8.27 -6.11 -8.10
N ASN A 265 -9.03 -6.49 -9.14
CA ASN A 265 -9.97 -7.60 -9.10
C ASN A 265 -9.27 -8.91 -9.44
N GLY A 266 -9.81 -10.03 -8.95
CA GLY A 266 -9.39 -11.35 -9.40
C GLY A 266 -8.81 -12.26 -8.34
N TYR A 267 -8.71 -11.81 -7.09
CA TYR A 267 -8.16 -12.59 -5.97
C TYR A 267 -9.06 -13.72 -5.49
N ASP A 268 -10.27 -13.86 -6.04
CA ASP A 268 -11.14 -15.01 -5.76
C ASP A 268 -10.64 -16.26 -6.49
N THR A 269 -9.59 -16.86 -5.95
CA THR A 269 -8.81 -17.93 -6.58
C THR A 269 -9.19 -19.32 -6.05
N HIS A 270 -10.45 -19.73 -6.24
CA HIS A 270 -10.93 -21.08 -5.92
C HIS A 270 -10.33 -22.19 -6.81
N GLY A 271 -9.66 -21.85 -7.87
CA GLY A 271 -8.99 -22.80 -8.77
C GLY A 271 -7.91 -22.13 -9.61
N ASN A 272 -6.95 -22.93 -10.09
CA ASN A 272 -5.80 -22.45 -10.85
C ASN A 272 -5.08 -21.26 -10.18
N GLN A 273 -4.94 -21.33 -8.85
CA GLN A 273 -4.49 -20.21 -8.03
C GLN A 273 -3.05 -19.82 -8.34
N LEU A 274 -2.14 -20.77 -8.48
CA LEU A 274 -0.71 -20.47 -8.65
C LEU A 274 -0.45 -19.46 -9.77
N GLU A 275 -0.95 -19.73 -10.96
CA GLU A 275 -0.74 -18.85 -12.11
C GLU A 275 -1.48 -17.53 -11.96
N ARG A 276 -2.76 -17.57 -11.57
CA ARG A 276 -3.59 -16.37 -11.45
C ARG A 276 -3.11 -15.43 -10.36
N HIS A 277 -2.76 -15.96 -9.20
CA HIS A 277 -2.26 -15.19 -8.07
C HIS A 277 -0.89 -14.57 -8.39
N TYR A 278 -0.01 -15.37 -9.06
CA TYR A 278 1.27 -14.86 -9.56
C TYR A 278 1.10 -13.64 -10.45
N GLN A 279 0.21 -13.68 -11.44
CA GLN A 279 0.00 -12.59 -12.38
C GLN A 279 -0.54 -11.34 -11.67
N LEU A 280 -1.52 -11.50 -10.77
CA LEU A 280 -2.08 -10.38 -9.99
C LEU A 280 -1.01 -9.71 -9.12
N LEU A 281 -0.23 -10.48 -8.40
CA LEU A 281 0.85 -9.95 -7.56
C LEU A 281 1.96 -9.28 -8.39
N LEU A 282 2.31 -9.83 -9.56
CA LEU A 282 3.29 -9.25 -10.47
C LEU A 282 2.82 -7.90 -11.03
N GLU A 283 1.58 -7.83 -11.51
CA GLU A 283 0.98 -6.59 -12.01
C GLU A 283 0.98 -5.50 -10.93
N PHE A 284 0.54 -5.85 -9.72
CA PHE A 284 0.53 -4.92 -8.60
C PHE A 284 1.94 -4.48 -8.20
N SER A 285 2.87 -5.43 -8.06
CA SER A 285 4.25 -5.15 -7.69
C SER A 285 4.92 -4.18 -8.67
N ASN A 286 4.75 -4.41 -9.96
CA ASN A 286 5.32 -3.56 -10.99
C ASN A 286 4.72 -2.15 -11.00
N ALA A 287 3.40 -2.04 -10.92
CA ALA A 287 2.72 -0.75 -10.92
C ALA A 287 3.07 0.08 -9.67
N LEU A 288 3.05 -0.54 -8.49
CA LEU A 288 3.43 0.10 -7.24
C LEU A 288 4.89 0.57 -7.25
N ASN A 289 5.80 -0.26 -7.78
CA ASN A 289 7.22 0.09 -7.83
C ASN A 289 7.47 1.34 -8.70
N VAL A 290 6.81 1.42 -9.86
CA VAL A 290 6.89 2.60 -10.73
C VAL A 290 6.39 3.84 -9.99
N PHE A 291 5.20 3.75 -9.36
CA PHE A 291 4.61 4.84 -8.62
C PHE A 291 5.48 5.32 -7.44
N MET A 292 5.98 4.39 -6.63
CA MET A 292 6.84 4.71 -5.49
C MET A 292 8.13 5.43 -5.93
N ASN A 293 8.77 4.94 -6.98
CA ASN A 293 10.00 5.54 -7.53
C ASN A 293 9.74 6.93 -8.12
N GLU A 294 8.64 7.11 -8.84
CA GLU A 294 8.25 8.42 -9.36
C GLU A 294 8.00 9.42 -8.24
N MET A 295 7.15 9.08 -7.26
CA MET A 295 6.84 9.94 -6.12
C MET A 295 8.08 10.27 -5.28
N GLU A 296 9.00 9.32 -5.13
CA GLU A 296 10.26 9.57 -4.45
C GLU A 296 11.17 10.52 -5.21
N SER A 297 11.32 10.34 -6.53
CA SER A 297 12.20 11.14 -7.36
C SER A 297 11.84 12.63 -7.37
N ILE A 298 10.56 12.94 -7.17
CA ILE A 298 10.04 14.32 -7.10
C ILE A 298 9.79 14.83 -5.68
N GLY A 299 10.14 14.01 -4.66
CA GLY A 299 10.06 14.38 -3.24
C GLY A 299 8.64 14.41 -2.66
N LEU A 300 7.69 13.72 -3.28
CA LEU A 300 6.28 13.66 -2.82
C LEU A 300 5.96 12.41 -2.00
N LEU A 301 6.82 11.39 -2.00
CA LEU A 301 6.54 10.12 -1.32
C LEU A 301 6.32 10.28 0.19
N ASN A 302 6.93 11.30 0.80
CA ASN A 302 6.75 11.60 2.23
C ASN A 302 5.33 12.08 2.60
N ARG A 303 4.51 12.45 1.62
CA ARG A 303 3.12 12.87 1.78
C ARG A 303 2.13 11.74 1.52
N ILE A 304 2.59 10.57 1.09
CA ILE A 304 1.76 9.48 0.59
C ILE A 304 1.88 8.28 1.52
N LEU A 305 0.74 7.79 1.98
CA LEU A 305 0.56 6.51 2.64
C LEU A 305 -0.29 5.61 1.74
N ILE A 306 0.24 4.44 1.39
CA ILE A 306 -0.48 3.44 0.62
C ILE A 306 -0.82 2.27 1.54
N VAL A 307 -2.07 1.82 1.55
CA VAL A 307 -2.54 0.72 2.40
C VAL A 307 -3.38 -0.23 1.57
N THR A 308 -3.07 -1.52 1.61
CA THR A 308 -3.91 -2.54 0.99
C THR A 308 -5.06 -2.93 1.89
N THR A 309 -6.18 -3.31 1.29
CA THR A 309 -7.32 -3.92 1.97
C THR A 309 -7.79 -5.14 1.18
N THR A 310 -8.44 -6.06 1.85
CA THR A 310 -9.13 -7.19 1.21
C THR A 310 -10.33 -7.53 2.07
N GLU A 311 -11.40 -8.06 1.50
CA GLU A 311 -12.63 -8.32 2.25
C GLU A 311 -12.45 -9.44 3.29
N PHE A 312 -11.57 -10.41 3.03
CA PHE A 312 -11.20 -11.49 3.93
C PHE A 312 -9.91 -12.18 3.43
N GLY A 313 -9.40 -13.17 4.17
CA GLY A 313 -8.29 -14.02 3.76
C GLY A 313 -8.72 -15.31 3.09
N ARG A 314 -7.79 -16.26 2.99
CA ARG A 314 -8.03 -17.60 2.45
C ARG A 314 -7.74 -18.67 3.49
N ARG A 315 -8.39 -19.82 3.36
CA ARG A 315 -8.15 -20.98 4.24
C ARG A 315 -6.71 -21.47 4.14
N VAL A 316 -6.26 -22.10 5.20
CA VAL A 316 -4.92 -22.71 5.26
C VAL A 316 -4.79 -23.84 4.25
N PHE A 317 -5.82 -24.65 4.13
CA PHE A 317 -5.84 -25.84 3.25
C PHE A 317 -6.12 -25.46 1.81
N GLU A 318 -5.43 -26.11 0.87
CA GLU A 318 -5.84 -26.07 -0.54
C GLU A 318 -7.12 -26.89 -0.76
N ASN A 319 -7.88 -26.53 -1.77
CA ASN A 319 -9.06 -27.27 -2.21
C ASN A 319 -8.76 -28.20 -3.39
N ALA A 320 -9.71 -29.06 -3.75
CA ALA A 320 -9.56 -30.03 -4.83
C ALA A 320 -9.39 -29.40 -6.24
N SER A 321 -9.61 -28.10 -6.39
CA SER A 321 -9.51 -27.38 -7.67
C SER A 321 -8.16 -26.66 -7.83
N GLY A 322 -7.19 -26.89 -6.95
CA GLY A 322 -5.89 -26.21 -6.96
C GLY A 322 -6.00 -24.71 -6.64
N GLY A 323 -6.82 -24.40 -5.67
CA GLY A 323 -7.03 -23.06 -5.11
C GLY A 323 -7.34 -23.13 -3.62
N THR A 324 -7.93 -22.06 -3.09
CA THR A 324 -8.31 -21.94 -1.67
C THR A 324 -9.71 -21.39 -1.52
N ASP A 325 -10.40 -21.87 -0.48
CA ASP A 325 -11.70 -21.32 -0.09
C ASP A 325 -11.53 -20.07 0.80
N HIS A 326 -12.63 -19.34 1.02
CA HIS A 326 -12.65 -18.14 1.85
C HIS A 326 -12.24 -18.45 3.30
N GLY A 327 -11.41 -17.58 3.87
CA GLY A 327 -10.95 -17.59 5.26
C GLY A 327 -11.08 -16.22 5.90
N THR A 328 -10.64 -16.05 7.17
CA THR A 328 -11.01 -14.91 8.00
C THR A 328 -9.97 -13.80 8.09
N SER A 329 -8.69 -14.11 7.91
CA SER A 329 -7.63 -13.12 8.11
C SER A 329 -6.58 -13.15 7.01
N ALA A 330 -6.02 -11.99 6.71
CA ALA A 330 -4.99 -11.81 5.70
C ALA A 330 -3.96 -10.75 6.16
N PRO A 331 -2.75 -10.73 5.61
CA PRO A 331 -1.84 -9.61 5.81
C PRO A 331 -2.35 -8.35 5.11
N VAL A 332 -2.16 -7.20 5.76
CA VAL A 332 -2.31 -5.86 5.18
C VAL A 332 -0.92 -5.29 4.94
N PHE A 333 -0.71 -4.74 3.77
CA PHE A 333 0.55 -4.09 3.40
C PHE A 333 0.41 -2.58 3.48
N VAL A 334 1.45 -1.93 4.00
CA VAL A 334 1.54 -0.47 4.09
C VAL A 334 2.82 -0.01 3.41
N PHE A 335 2.74 1.07 2.61
CA PHE A 335 3.90 1.60 1.89
C PHE A 335 3.98 3.12 2.02
N GLY A 336 5.19 3.66 2.02
CA GLY A 336 5.48 5.07 2.10
C GLY A 336 6.88 5.33 2.66
N SER A 337 7.34 6.57 2.67
CA SER A 337 8.63 6.91 3.28
C SER A 337 8.52 7.32 4.75
N ASN A 338 7.31 7.63 5.23
CA ASN A 338 7.03 8.01 6.62
C ASN A 338 6.33 6.89 7.40
N ILE A 339 6.69 5.65 7.11
CA ILE A 339 6.24 4.47 7.86
C ILE A 339 7.39 3.85 8.64
N LEU A 340 7.06 3.01 9.60
CA LEU A 340 7.98 2.02 10.16
C LEU A 340 7.84 0.75 9.32
N GLY A 341 8.93 0.35 8.67
CA GLY A 341 8.96 -0.90 7.92
C GLY A 341 9.05 -2.12 8.83
N GLY A 342 8.85 -3.31 8.25
CA GLY A 342 8.97 -4.57 8.97
C GLY A 342 7.65 -5.32 9.10
N VAL A 343 7.61 -6.30 10.00
CA VAL A 343 6.44 -7.14 10.26
C VAL A 343 5.84 -6.78 11.60
N PHE A 344 4.54 -6.51 11.62
CA PHE A 344 3.73 -6.22 12.80
C PHE A 344 2.81 -7.43 13.07
N GLY A 345 2.82 -7.90 14.31
CA GLY A 345 2.15 -9.13 14.71
C GLY A 345 3.02 -10.37 14.57
N ASP A 346 2.49 -11.47 15.04
CA ASP A 346 3.15 -12.77 15.03
C ASP A 346 2.98 -13.45 13.65
N ASN A 347 3.83 -14.41 13.37
CA ASN A 347 3.64 -15.24 12.18
C ASN A 347 2.34 -16.03 12.28
N PRO A 348 1.69 -16.32 11.12
CA PRO A 348 0.47 -17.12 11.13
C PRO A 348 0.68 -18.47 11.81
N GLU A 349 -0.11 -18.78 12.86
CA GLU A 349 -0.11 -20.08 13.51
C GLU A 349 -1.04 -21.04 12.74
N ILE A 350 -0.51 -21.56 11.62
CA ILE A 350 -1.31 -22.38 10.68
C ILE A 350 -1.75 -23.75 11.25
N ASP A 351 -1.18 -24.14 12.37
CA ASP A 351 -1.57 -25.37 13.10
C ASP A 351 -2.56 -25.10 14.24
N ASN A 352 -2.87 -23.83 14.53
CA ASN A 352 -3.79 -23.42 15.58
C ASN A 352 -4.96 -22.62 14.98
N LEU A 353 -5.89 -23.33 14.38
CA LEU A 353 -7.03 -22.76 13.66
C LEU A 353 -8.24 -22.62 14.58
N ASP A 354 -9.20 -21.78 14.17
CA ASP A 354 -10.50 -21.68 14.83
C ASP A 354 -11.37 -22.96 14.59
N ASP A 355 -12.53 -23.04 15.24
CA ASP A 355 -13.45 -24.18 15.11
C ASP A 355 -13.97 -24.41 13.68
N ASN A 356 -13.78 -23.41 12.78
CA ASN A 356 -14.17 -23.47 11.37
C ASN A 356 -12.96 -23.70 10.43
N ASN A 357 -11.80 -24.04 10.98
CA ASN A 357 -10.53 -24.19 10.26
C ASN A 357 -10.04 -22.92 9.54
N ASN A 358 -10.28 -21.76 10.12
CA ASN A 358 -9.73 -20.50 9.63
C ASN A 358 -8.56 -20.05 10.51
N LEU A 359 -7.68 -19.22 9.93
CA LEU A 359 -6.64 -18.52 10.68
C LEU A 359 -7.28 -17.49 11.62
N PRO A 360 -7.02 -17.54 12.93
CA PRO A 360 -7.44 -16.48 13.84
C PRO A 360 -6.87 -15.13 13.42
N PHE A 361 -7.66 -14.07 13.54
CA PHE A 361 -7.14 -12.72 13.34
C PHE A 361 -6.37 -12.24 14.58
N GLN A 362 -5.37 -11.38 14.36
CA GLN A 362 -4.55 -10.77 15.42
C GLN A 362 -4.91 -9.29 15.62
N TYR A 363 -5.20 -8.60 14.51
CA TYR A 363 -5.57 -7.20 14.50
C TYR A 363 -6.94 -7.02 13.86
N ASP A 364 -7.79 -6.27 14.53
CA ASP A 364 -9.03 -5.79 13.92
C ASP A 364 -8.69 -4.77 12.83
N PHE A 365 -9.30 -4.88 11.64
CA PHE A 365 -9.00 -3.99 10.51
C PHE A 365 -9.24 -2.51 10.85
N ARG A 366 -10.13 -2.21 11.79
CA ARG A 366 -10.39 -0.84 12.27
C ARG A 366 -9.18 -0.24 13.01
N GLN A 367 -8.26 -1.07 13.51
CA GLN A 367 -6.99 -0.58 14.06
C GLN A 367 -6.08 -0.01 12.96
N ILE A 368 -6.14 -0.56 11.73
CA ILE A 368 -5.47 0.03 10.54
C ILE A 368 -6.05 1.42 10.27
N TYR A 369 -7.37 1.53 10.19
CA TYR A 369 -8.06 2.79 9.92
C TYR A 369 -7.86 3.82 11.03
N SER A 370 -7.90 3.39 12.30
CA SER A 370 -7.57 4.26 13.44
C SER A 370 -6.13 4.78 13.36
N SER A 371 -5.19 3.94 12.90
CA SER A 371 -3.80 4.38 12.68
C SER A 371 -3.70 5.43 11.57
N ILE A 372 -4.48 5.29 10.51
CA ILE A 372 -4.57 6.31 9.46
C ILE A 372 -5.11 7.63 10.03
N ILE A 373 -6.24 7.57 10.74
CA ILE A 373 -6.90 8.77 11.29
C ILE A 373 -6.00 9.48 12.30
N ILE A 374 -5.48 8.74 13.27
CA ILE A 374 -4.74 9.33 14.41
C ILE A 374 -3.30 9.63 14.04
N ASN A 375 -2.58 8.64 13.51
CA ASN A 375 -1.13 8.74 13.35
C ASN A 375 -0.72 9.35 12.02
N TRP A 376 -1.45 9.07 10.93
CA TRP A 376 -1.14 9.65 9.63
C TRP A 376 -1.77 11.02 9.46
N LEU A 377 -3.08 11.15 9.62
CA LEU A 377 -3.79 12.42 9.46
C LEU A 377 -3.56 13.37 10.65
N GLY A 378 -3.14 12.86 11.81
CA GLY A 378 -2.88 13.68 13.00
C GLY A 378 -4.13 14.15 13.73
N LEU A 379 -5.28 13.48 13.49
CA LEU A 379 -6.54 13.85 14.09
C LEU A 379 -6.67 13.34 15.53
N ASN A 380 -7.54 13.99 16.31
CA ASN A 380 -7.78 13.59 17.70
C ASN A 380 -8.35 12.16 17.76
N PRO A 381 -7.90 11.29 18.69
CA PRO A 381 -8.44 9.95 18.87
C PRO A 381 -9.97 9.90 19.05
N SER A 382 -10.60 10.96 19.59
CA SER A 382 -12.06 11.04 19.69
C SER A 382 -12.77 11.00 18.34
N ILE A 383 -12.14 11.50 17.27
CA ILE A 383 -12.68 11.44 15.90
C ILE A 383 -12.73 10.00 15.43
N SER A 384 -11.63 9.24 15.58
CA SER A 384 -11.59 7.81 15.27
C SER A 384 -12.67 7.04 16.05
N ASN A 385 -12.80 7.33 17.36
CA ASN A 385 -13.81 6.69 18.20
C ASN A 385 -15.25 6.99 17.72
N SER A 386 -15.48 8.21 17.23
CA SER A 386 -16.79 8.59 16.65
C SER A 386 -17.05 7.91 15.31
N VAL A 387 -16.03 7.80 14.46
CA VAL A 387 -16.13 7.14 13.16
C VAL A 387 -16.50 5.66 13.30
N PHE A 388 -15.93 4.95 14.28
CA PHE A 388 -16.13 3.50 14.46
C PHE A 388 -17.10 3.14 15.59
N ASN A 389 -17.66 4.14 16.27
CA ASN A 389 -18.50 3.94 17.48
C ASN A 389 -17.81 3.02 18.51
N GLY A 390 -16.50 3.13 18.64
CA GLY A 390 -15.68 2.27 19.49
C GLY A 390 -14.23 2.74 19.57
N VAL A 391 -13.47 2.13 20.48
CA VAL A 391 -12.04 2.43 20.66
C VAL A 391 -11.20 1.32 20.02
N PHE A 392 -10.45 1.65 18.98
CA PHE A 392 -9.52 0.75 18.31
C PHE A 392 -8.10 1.29 18.45
N ASN A 393 -7.25 0.54 19.16
CA ASN A 393 -5.86 0.92 19.36
C ASN A 393 -5.11 0.98 18.03
N THR A 394 -4.25 1.98 17.87
CA THR A 394 -3.43 2.11 16.65
C THR A 394 -2.33 1.06 16.60
N ILE A 395 -1.93 0.69 15.39
CA ILE A 395 -0.78 -0.15 15.10
C ILE A 395 0.40 0.77 14.74
N PRO A 396 1.60 0.58 15.29
CA PRO A 396 2.70 1.53 15.17
C PRO A 396 3.47 1.39 13.83
N PHE A 397 2.77 1.34 12.71
CA PHE A 397 3.42 1.29 11.39
C PHE A 397 3.69 2.67 10.79
N ILE A 398 3.21 3.76 11.41
CA ILE A 398 3.46 5.13 10.97
C ILE A 398 4.53 5.76 11.85
N ASN A 399 5.55 6.32 11.22
CA ASN A 399 6.60 7.06 11.90
C ASN A 399 6.07 8.45 12.31
N SER A 400 5.44 8.53 13.46
CA SER A 400 5.00 9.80 14.04
C SER A 400 5.96 10.22 15.16
N SER A 401 6.25 11.51 15.24
CA SER A 401 7.08 12.08 16.32
C SER A 401 6.46 11.91 17.72
N LEU A 402 5.23 11.44 17.83
CA LEU A 402 4.53 11.09 19.06
C LEU A 402 4.91 9.69 19.59
N TRP A 403 5.53 8.83 18.79
CA TRP A 403 6.01 7.52 19.17
C TRP A 403 7.50 7.56 19.57
N SER A 404 7.88 8.56 20.37
CA SER A 404 9.18 8.52 21.01
C SER A 404 9.28 7.26 21.87
N ASN A 405 10.22 6.37 21.53
CA ASN A 405 10.75 5.26 22.33
C ASN A 405 10.25 3.83 22.09
N ASN A 406 9.52 3.52 21.02
CA ASN A 406 9.54 2.13 20.55
C ASN A 406 10.02 2.11 19.10
N GLU A 407 11.31 2.40 18.89
CA GLU A 407 11.99 2.00 17.67
C GLU A 407 11.82 0.50 17.51
N ILE A 408 11.20 0.06 16.40
CA ILE A 408 11.38 -1.32 15.93
C ILE A 408 12.79 -1.38 15.35
N SER A 409 13.76 -1.16 16.21
CA SER A 409 15.14 -1.51 15.93
C SER A 409 15.22 -3.03 15.89
N PRO A 410 15.91 -3.60 14.93
CA PRO A 410 16.17 -5.03 14.93
C PRO A 410 16.69 -5.44 16.32
N LYS A 411 16.09 -6.47 16.91
CA LYS A 411 16.47 -6.91 18.28
C LYS A 411 17.88 -7.50 18.36
N SER A 412 18.47 -7.84 17.20
CA SER A 412 19.80 -8.45 17.10
C SER A 412 20.47 -8.12 15.79
N ILE A 413 21.81 -8.19 15.79
CA ILE A 413 22.59 -8.15 14.54
C ILE A 413 22.41 -9.49 13.84
N LYS A 414 22.02 -9.45 12.58
CA LYS A 414 21.90 -10.64 11.72
C LYS A 414 22.40 -10.32 10.32
N ILE A 415 22.96 -11.33 9.64
CA ILE A 415 23.17 -11.31 8.21
C ILE A 415 22.26 -12.36 7.56
N TYR A 416 21.50 -11.94 6.57
CA TYR A 416 20.56 -12.79 5.85
C TYR A 416 21.26 -13.52 4.70
N PRO A 417 20.70 -14.60 4.13
CA PRO A 417 21.20 -15.20 2.91
C PRO A 417 21.33 -14.19 1.78
N ALA A 418 22.40 -14.29 1.00
CA ALA A 418 22.55 -13.52 -0.24
C ALA A 418 21.42 -13.87 -1.22
N HIS A 419 20.88 -12.87 -1.93
CA HIS A 419 19.83 -13.11 -2.91
C HIS A 419 20.03 -12.20 -4.14
N PRO A 420 19.91 -12.78 -5.36
CA PRO A 420 19.81 -14.21 -5.66
C PRO A 420 21.05 -15.01 -5.21
N ASN A 421 20.87 -16.32 -4.93
CA ASN A 421 21.97 -17.26 -4.65
C ASN A 421 21.52 -18.69 -5.01
N PRO A 422 22.05 -19.31 -6.09
CA PRO A 422 23.13 -18.80 -6.94
C PRO A 422 22.78 -17.52 -7.71
N PHE A 423 23.80 -16.72 -8.08
CA PHE A 423 23.62 -15.47 -8.78
C PHE A 423 24.50 -15.36 -10.04
N ASN A 424 24.07 -14.51 -10.97
CA ASN A 424 24.84 -14.14 -12.14
C ASN A 424 24.97 -12.63 -12.20
N ALA A 425 26.18 -12.16 -12.18
CA ALA A 425 26.65 -10.79 -12.11
C ALA A 425 26.40 -10.08 -10.76
N ASN A 426 25.18 -10.09 -10.20
CA ASN A 426 24.88 -9.31 -9.00
C ASN A 426 24.15 -10.14 -7.92
N THR A 427 24.47 -9.89 -6.66
CA THR A 427 23.71 -10.39 -5.51
C THR A 427 23.61 -9.33 -4.41
N THR A 428 22.55 -9.36 -3.63
CA THR A 428 22.33 -8.43 -2.52
C THR A 428 22.55 -9.14 -1.19
N LEU A 429 23.41 -8.56 -0.36
CA LEU A 429 23.66 -8.97 1.02
C LEU A 429 22.83 -8.08 1.94
N ARG A 430 22.11 -8.71 2.86
CA ARG A 430 21.18 -8.06 3.78
C ARG A 430 21.60 -8.29 5.20
N TYR A 431 21.42 -7.27 6.06
CA TYR A 431 21.75 -7.37 7.48
C TYR A 431 20.94 -6.40 8.31
N SER A 432 20.88 -6.63 9.62
CA SER A 432 20.18 -5.81 10.57
C SER A 432 21.09 -5.36 11.72
N LEU A 433 20.90 -4.13 12.18
CA LEU A 433 21.67 -3.50 13.25
C LEU A 433 20.72 -3.00 14.35
N PRO A 434 20.78 -3.50 15.59
CA PRO A 434 19.95 -3.01 16.69
C PRO A 434 20.35 -1.63 17.19
N THR A 435 21.61 -1.25 17.00
CA THR A 435 22.18 0.03 17.44
C THR A 435 23.17 0.55 16.42
N ASN A 436 23.46 1.85 16.49
CA ASN A 436 24.53 2.44 15.67
C ASN A 436 25.85 1.77 16.01
N THR A 437 26.54 1.22 15.00
CA THR A 437 27.78 0.48 15.21
C THR A 437 28.69 0.53 13.97
N LEU A 438 29.98 0.33 14.19
CA LEU A 438 30.94 0.11 13.10
C LEU A 438 30.65 -1.25 12.46
N VAL A 439 30.37 -1.24 11.18
CA VAL A 439 30.08 -2.43 10.37
C VAL A 439 31.19 -2.65 9.39
N LYS A 440 31.64 -3.90 9.29
CA LYS A 440 32.55 -4.37 8.25
C LYS A 440 31.93 -5.57 7.55
N ILE A 441 31.74 -5.49 6.23
CA ILE A 441 31.28 -6.60 5.39
C ILE A 441 32.36 -6.91 4.38
N THR A 442 32.84 -8.17 4.38
CA THR A 442 33.93 -8.58 3.55
C THR A 442 33.57 -9.90 2.83
N VAL A 443 33.91 -9.95 1.54
CA VAL A 443 33.79 -11.15 0.69
C VAL A 443 35.15 -11.84 0.62
N TYR A 444 35.13 -13.18 0.73
CA TYR A 444 36.31 -14.04 0.69
C TYR A 444 36.13 -15.14 -0.34
N ASP A 445 37.25 -15.62 -0.87
CA ASP A 445 37.31 -16.89 -1.57
C ASP A 445 37.28 -18.08 -0.58
N MET A 446 37.26 -19.30 -1.10
CA MET A 446 37.26 -20.52 -0.30
C MET A 446 38.60 -20.79 0.43
N LEU A 447 39.65 -20.06 0.08
CA LEU A 447 40.96 -20.12 0.75
C LEU A 447 41.08 -19.11 1.88
N GLY A 448 40.08 -18.24 2.04
CA GLY A 448 40.05 -17.18 3.05
C GLY A 448 40.72 -15.87 2.62
N ASN A 449 41.10 -15.73 1.34
CA ASN A 449 41.65 -14.47 0.84
C ASN A 449 40.53 -13.45 0.68
N VAL A 450 40.79 -12.20 1.06
CA VAL A 450 39.86 -11.09 0.87
C VAL A 450 39.72 -10.80 -0.61
N ILE A 451 38.51 -10.88 -1.11
CA ILE A 451 38.14 -10.52 -2.48
C ILE A 451 37.66 -9.06 -2.54
N ASN A 452 36.67 -8.70 -1.71
CA ASN A 452 36.13 -7.35 -1.70
C ASN A 452 35.70 -6.95 -0.27
N GLN A 453 35.89 -5.67 0.09
CA GLN A 453 35.40 -5.09 1.32
C GLN A 453 34.27 -4.14 1.00
N LEU A 454 33.03 -4.62 1.07
CA LEU A 454 31.82 -3.91 0.64
C LEU A 454 31.41 -2.78 1.60
N VAL A 455 31.66 -2.95 2.92
CA VAL A 455 31.31 -1.98 3.95
C VAL A 455 32.44 -1.91 4.97
N ASN A 456 32.81 -0.71 5.42
CA ASN A 456 33.72 -0.48 6.55
C ASN A 456 33.48 0.93 7.12
N GLU A 457 32.34 1.13 7.76
CA GLU A 457 31.91 2.43 8.28
C GLU A 457 30.95 2.29 9.46
N VAL A 458 30.76 3.37 10.21
CA VAL A 458 29.72 3.44 11.23
C VAL A 458 28.37 3.65 10.57
N GLN A 459 27.45 2.71 10.81
CA GLN A 459 26.10 2.76 10.29
C GLN A 459 25.07 2.87 11.42
N ASN A 460 23.96 3.56 11.13
CA ASN A 460 22.83 3.70 12.05
C ASN A 460 22.10 2.37 12.21
N SER A 461 21.36 2.22 13.33
CA SER A 461 20.42 1.10 13.54
C SER A 461 19.44 0.94 12.35
N GLY A 462 18.88 -0.25 12.20
CA GLY A 462 17.92 -0.57 11.15
C GLY A 462 18.35 -1.72 10.24
N TYR A 463 17.52 -2.02 9.23
CA TYR A 463 17.81 -2.98 8.18
C TYR A 463 18.62 -2.33 7.07
N LYS A 464 19.61 -3.07 6.52
CA LYS A 464 20.58 -2.57 5.55
C LYS A 464 20.71 -3.52 4.38
N LEU A 465 21.04 -2.95 3.22
CA LEU A 465 21.32 -3.65 1.96
C LEU A 465 22.68 -3.21 1.43
N ILE A 466 23.43 -4.14 0.88
CA ILE A 466 24.62 -3.85 0.08
C ILE A 466 24.68 -4.83 -1.09
N GLN A 467 24.89 -4.33 -2.29
CA GLN A 467 25.03 -5.14 -3.48
C GLN A 467 26.47 -5.49 -3.74
N TRP A 468 26.72 -6.70 -4.17
CA TRP A 468 28.00 -7.13 -4.71
C TRP A 468 27.83 -7.54 -6.18
N ASP A 469 28.63 -6.92 -7.04
CA ASP A 469 28.61 -7.06 -8.49
C ASP A 469 29.65 -8.08 -9.01
N ALA A 470 30.08 -9.01 -8.16
CA ALA A 470 31.11 -10.00 -8.48
C ALA A 470 32.47 -9.41 -8.91
N THR A 471 32.83 -8.26 -8.34
CA THR A 471 34.17 -7.65 -8.55
C THR A 471 35.02 -7.72 -7.29
N ASP A 472 36.34 -7.66 -7.49
CA ASP A 472 37.33 -7.50 -6.41
C ASP A 472 37.46 -6.03 -5.97
N ASN A 473 38.36 -5.73 -5.00
CA ASN A 473 38.65 -4.36 -4.53
C ASN A 473 39.20 -3.41 -5.60
N GLN A 474 39.59 -3.94 -6.75
CA GLN A 474 40.15 -3.17 -7.90
C GLN A 474 39.10 -3.01 -9.01
N GLY A 475 37.86 -3.51 -8.78
CA GLY A 475 36.79 -3.51 -9.75
C GLY A 475 36.93 -4.54 -10.86
N GLN A 476 37.80 -5.54 -10.69
CA GLN A 476 37.98 -6.58 -11.70
C GLN A 476 37.01 -7.74 -11.44
N PRO A 477 36.36 -8.28 -12.48
CA PRO A 477 35.42 -9.41 -12.34
C PRO A 477 36.13 -10.63 -11.76
N VAL A 478 35.50 -11.32 -10.82
CA VAL A 478 36.02 -12.56 -10.24
C VAL A 478 35.46 -13.78 -10.94
N SER A 479 36.12 -14.92 -10.78
CA SER A 479 35.74 -16.19 -11.42
C SER A 479 34.45 -16.75 -10.81
N ALA A 480 33.66 -17.48 -11.61
CA ALA A 480 32.56 -18.29 -11.10
C ALA A 480 33.05 -19.26 -10.01
N GLY A 481 32.27 -19.43 -8.96
CA GLY A 481 32.63 -20.25 -7.83
C GLY A 481 31.88 -19.97 -6.55
N VAL A 482 32.31 -20.59 -5.47
CA VAL A 482 31.77 -20.38 -4.12
C VAL A 482 32.54 -19.29 -3.42
N TYR A 483 31.84 -18.32 -2.85
CA TYR A 483 32.37 -17.23 -2.05
C TYR A 483 31.76 -17.24 -0.65
N LEU A 484 32.52 -16.75 0.31
CA LEU A 484 32.04 -16.50 1.67
C LEU A 484 31.93 -15.00 1.88
N TYR A 485 30.91 -14.57 2.61
CA TYR A 485 30.82 -13.19 3.06
C TYR A 485 30.58 -13.15 4.57
N SER A 486 31.25 -12.24 5.26
CA SER A 486 31.10 -12.07 6.69
C SER A 486 30.70 -10.64 7.05
N ILE A 487 29.85 -10.52 8.07
CA ILE A 487 29.60 -9.27 8.77
C ILE A 487 30.31 -9.28 10.11
N GLU A 488 30.99 -8.18 10.43
CA GLU A 488 31.52 -7.86 11.75
C GLU A 488 30.85 -6.55 12.21
N ALA A 489 30.21 -6.58 13.38
CA ALA A 489 29.55 -5.41 13.94
C ALA A 489 29.67 -5.47 15.47
N GLY A 490 30.51 -4.62 16.05
CA GLY A 490 30.89 -4.70 17.47
C GLY A 490 31.54 -6.06 17.80
N LYS A 491 30.89 -6.83 18.70
CA LYS A 491 31.35 -8.18 19.09
C LYS A 491 30.72 -9.29 18.25
N PHE A 492 29.79 -8.95 17.37
CA PHE A 492 29.09 -9.92 16.54
C PHE A 492 29.89 -10.20 15.27
N ARG A 493 29.98 -11.50 14.91
CA ARG A 493 30.53 -11.95 13.64
C ARG A 493 29.72 -13.13 13.13
N GLN A 494 29.30 -13.07 11.86
CA GLN A 494 28.62 -14.16 11.18
C GLN A 494 29.11 -14.27 9.75
N THR A 495 29.25 -15.50 9.24
CA THR A 495 29.69 -15.76 7.86
C THR A 495 28.67 -16.67 7.17
N LYS A 496 28.41 -16.38 5.90
CA LYS A 496 27.53 -17.18 5.03
C LYS A 496 28.22 -17.43 3.69
N LYS A 497 27.68 -18.37 2.92
CA LYS A 497 28.16 -18.69 1.56
C LYS A 497 27.24 -18.16 0.48
N MET A 498 27.81 -17.89 -0.71
CA MET A 498 27.07 -17.56 -1.92
C MET A 498 27.76 -18.18 -3.13
N ILE A 499 27.05 -18.39 -4.22
CA ILE A 499 27.51 -19.08 -5.41
C ILE A 499 27.35 -18.17 -6.62
N LEU A 500 28.48 -17.79 -7.23
CA LEU A 500 28.51 -17.04 -8.48
C LEU A 500 28.46 -18.00 -9.66
N LEU A 501 27.48 -17.87 -10.52
CA LEU A 501 27.40 -18.54 -11.81
C LEU A 501 28.19 -17.76 -12.86
N LYS A 502 28.41 -18.38 -13.99
CA LYS A 502 29.17 -17.74 -15.06
C LYS A 502 28.29 -16.97 -16.02
#